data_01fc2ea438589fbc173cecd2975d87f6
#
_entry.id   01fc2ea438589fbc173cecd2975d87f6
#
_cell.length_a   1.000
_cell.length_b   1.000
_cell.length_c   1.000
_cell.angle_alpha   90.00
_cell.angle_beta   90.00
_cell.angle_gamma   90.00
#
_symmetry.space_group_name_H-M   'P 1'
#
loop_
_entity.id
_entity.type
_entity.pdbx_description
1 polymer ?
#
loop_
_entity_poly.entity_id
_entity_poly.type
_entity_poly.pdbx_seq_one_letter_code
_entity_poly.pdbx_strand_id
1 'polypeptide(L)'
;MDSRPAEGGETIRRRRECPECGNRFTTYERREVSLVVRKRAGTVQPFVAAKIITGISHAMADRPGVPGAIEALVADVEAWAQETGPEVSSDDIGRRVLEGLRDIDEIAYLRFASVHKEFSDASDFHREMAALDIGDADGA
;
A
#
# COMPACT_ATOMS: atom_id res chain seq x y z
N MET A 1 -5.25 -24.76 -26.29
CA MET A 1 -5.86 -23.74 -25.55
C MET A 1 -5.33 -22.43 -25.87
N ASP A 2 -6.15 -21.50 -26.07
CA ASP A 2 -5.72 -20.17 -26.45
C ASP A 2 -5.72 -19.23 -25.31
N SER A 3 -4.71 -18.42 -25.26
CA SER A 3 -4.64 -17.34 -24.32
C SER A 3 -4.23 -16.12 -25.09
N ARG A 4 -5.02 -15.12 -25.05
CA ARG A 4 -4.71 -13.91 -25.79
C ARG A 4 -5.32 -12.69 -25.11
N PRO A 5 -4.71 -11.53 -25.30
CA PRO A 5 -5.25 -10.31 -24.75
C PRO A 5 -6.61 -10.03 -25.35
N ALA A 6 -7.45 -9.43 -24.56
CA ALA A 6 -8.75 -8.98 -25.02
C ALA A 6 -8.93 -7.55 -24.59
N GLU A 7 -9.75 -6.87 -25.39
CA GLU A 7 -10.08 -5.53 -25.02
C GLU A 7 -8.98 -4.62 -24.62
N GLY A 8 -8.10 -4.35 -25.46
CA GLY A 8 -7.06 -3.37 -25.22
C GLY A 8 -6.04 -3.77 -24.17
N GLY A 9 -6.07 -5.00 -23.79
CA GLY A 9 -5.06 -5.47 -22.85
C GLY A 9 -5.37 -5.27 -21.40
N GLU A 10 -6.52 -4.67 -21.09
CA GLU A 10 -6.87 -4.50 -19.71
C GLU A 10 -7.25 -5.79 -19.07
N THR A 11 -7.73 -6.71 -19.85
CA THR A 11 -8.14 -8.02 -19.39
C THR A 11 -7.50 -9.04 -20.30
N ILE A 12 -7.02 -10.10 -19.74
CA ILE A 12 -6.50 -11.19 -20.51
C ILE A 12 -7.58 -12.24 -20.56
N ARG A 13 -8.06 -12.50 -21.76
CA ARG A 13 -9.08 -13.50 -21.94
C ARG A 13 -8.42 -14.82 -22.24
N ARG A 14 -8.67 -15.79 -21.39
CA ARG A 14 -8.13 -17.11 -21.56
C ARG A 14 -9.23 -18.06 -21.91
N ARG A 15 -9.12 -18.68 -23.07
CA ARG A 15 -10.07 -19.67 -23.48
C ARG A 15 -9.54 -21.01 -23.11
N ARG A 16 -10.27 -21.68 -22.29
CA ARG A 16 -9.89 -23.00 -21.86
C ARG A 16 -10.99 -23.96 -22.23
N GLU A 17 -10.60 -25.18 -22.47
CA GLU A 17 -11.53 -26.20 -22.80
C GLU A 17 -11.45 -27.26 -21.75
N CYS A 18 -12.56 -27.61 -21.19
CA CYS A 18 -12.60 -28.64 -20.18
C CYS A 18 -12.37 -29.99 -20.87
N PRO A 19 -11.32 -30.72 -20.54
CA PRO A 19 -11.03 -31.96 -21.20
C PRO A 19 -12.11 -33.01 -20.97
N GLU A 20 -12.85 -32.92 -19.91
CA GLU A 20 -13.85 -33.91 -19.59
C GLU A 20 -15.18 -33.67 -20.23
N CYS A 21 -15.62 -32.45 -20.34
CA CYS A 21 -16.91 -32.16 -20.87
C CYS A 21 -16.85 -31.39 -22.19
N GLY A 22 -15.66 -31.00 -22.60
CA GLY A 22 -15.51 -30.26 -23.83
C GLY A 22 -16.01 -28.83 -23.80
N ASN A 23 -16.49 -28.39 -22.66
CA ASN A 23 -16.96 -27.04 -22.53
C ASN A 23 -15.84 -26.06 -22.58
N ARG A 24 -16.05 -24.99 -23.29
CA ARG A 24 -15.10 -23.93 -23.34
C ARG A 24 -15.56 -22.87 -22.39
N PHE A 25 -14.66 -22.37 -21.58
CA PHE A 25 -14.98 -21.27 -20.69
C PHE A 25 -13.90 -20.21 -20.80
N THR A 26 -14.26 -19.01 -20.44
CA THR A 26 -13.35 -17.87 -20.50
C THR A 26 -13.10 -17.39 -19.10
N THR A 27 -11.83 -17.30 -18.72
CA THR A 27 -11.46 -16.67 -17.48
C THR A 27 -10.83 -15.35 -17.84
N TYR A 28 -11.17 -14.35 -17.06
CA TYR A 28 -10.59 -13.04 -17.25
C TYR A 28 -9.64 -12.76 -16.09
N GLU A 29 -8.40 -12.54 -16.43
CA GLU A 29 -7.46 -12.11 -15.44
C GLU A 29 -7.53 -10.63 -15.50
N ARG A 30 -8.22 -10.05 -14.51
CA ARG A 30 -8.39 -8.67 -14.53
C ARG A 30 -7.15 -8.03 -14.14
N ARG A 31 -6.52 -7.33 -14.97
CA ARG A 31 -5.41 -6.61 -14.66
C ARG A 31 -5.81 -5.47 -13.93
N GLU A 32 -6.99 -5.26 -13.97
CA GLU A 32 -7.46 -4.39 -13.20
C GLU A 32 -6.70 -3.30 -13.02
N VAL A 33 -6.70 -2.67 -13.54
CA VAL A 33 -6.25 -1.54 -13.16
C VAL A 33 -4.87 -1.65 -12.80
N SER A 34 -4.06 -2.07 -13.36
CA SER A 34 -2.68 -2.04 -13.13
C SER A 34 -2.28 -0.87 -12.27
N LEU A 35 -2.71 -0.90 -11.06
CA LEU A 35 -2.37 0.15 -10.13
C LEU A 35 -0.85 0.20 -9.98
N VAL A 36 -0.28 1.35 -10.22
CA VAL A 36 1.17 1.53 -10.17
C VAL A 36 1.54 2.62 -9.18
N VAL A 37 2.76 2.53 -8.69
CA VAL A 37 3.32 3.49 -7.74
C VAL A 37 4.45 4.25 -8.41
N ARG A 38 4.37 5.57 -8.37
CA ARG A 38 5.44 6.41 -8.86
C ARG A 38 6.37 6.74 -7.71
N LYS A 39 7.63 6.34 -7.86
CA LYS A 39 8.66 6.62 -6.86
C LYS A 39 9.18 8.04 -7.00
N ARG A 40 9.84 8.53 -5.94
CA ARG A 40 10.42 9.88 -5.97
C ARG A 40 11.39 10.09 -7.11
N ALA A 41 12.11 9.05 -7.47
CA ALA A 41 13.07 9.13 -8.57
C ALA A 41 12.38 9.16 -9.94
N GLY A 42 11.08 9.03 -10.00
CA GLY A 42 10.33 9.02 -11.24
C GLY A 42 10.04 7.65 -11.80
N THR A 43 10.64 6.62 -11.26
CA THR A 43 10.35 5.27 -11.73
C THR A 43 8.95 4.83 -11.29
N VAL A 44 8.36 3.97 -12.08
CA VAL A 44 7.02 3.47 -11.83
C VAL A 44 7.10 1.98 -11.59
N GLN A 45 6.46 1.50 -10.54
CA GLN A 45 6.48 0.10 -10.16
C GLN A 45 5.06 -0.36 -9.86
N PRO A 46 4.77 -1.64 -9.97
CA PRO A 46 3.45 -2.14 -9.59
C PRO A 46 3.19 -1.90 -8.11
N PHE A 47 1.93 -1.67 -7.78
CA PHE A 47 1.53 -1.58 -6.38
C PHE A 47 1.52 -2.99 -5.80
N VAL A 48 2.24 -3.18 -4.71
CA VAL A 48 2.32 -4.48 -4.05
C VAL A 48 2.05 -4.26 -2.57
N ALA A 49 0.91 -4.74 -2.11
CA ALA A 49 0.52 -4.57 -0.71
C ALA A 49 1.52 -5.19 0.25
N ALA A 50 2.18 -6.26 -0.15
CA ALA A 50 3.18 -6.91 0.70
C ALA A 50 4.31 -5.98 1.09
N LYS A 51 4.65 -5.01 0.25
CA LYS A 51 5.70 -4.05 0.58
C LYS A 51 5.25 -3.12 1.72
N ILE A 52 3.98 -2.75 1.71
CA ILE A 52 3.43 -1.93 2.77
C ILE A 52 3.41 -2.71 4.08
N ILE A 53 2.99 -3.95 4.01
CA ILE A 53 2.96 -4.83 5.18
C ILE A 53 4.36 -4.97 5.78
N THR A 54 5.37 -5.19 4.93
CA THR A 54 6.74 -5.32 5.39
C THR A 54 7.21 -4.04 6.09
N GLY A 55 6.94 -2.88 5.48
CA GLY A 55 7.35 -1.61 6.08
C GLY A 55 6.69 -1.35 7.43
N ILE A 56 5.39 -1.63 7.51
CA ILE A 56 4.66 -1.45 8.76
C ILE A 56 5.16 -2.45 9.82
N SER A 57 5.41 -3.69 9.42
CA SER A 57 5.89 -4.72 10.34
C SER A 57 7.25 -4.36 10.92
N HIS A 58 8.14 -3.79 10.11
CA HIS A 58 9.43 -3.31 10.61
C HIS A 58 9.24 -2.19 11.62
N ALA A 59 8.34 -1.27 11.33
CA ALA A 59 8.07 -0.16 12.22
C ALA A 59 7.45 -0.62 13.54
N MET A 60 6.68 -1.69 13.49
CA MET A 60 6.00 -2.24 14.67
C MET A 60 6.84 -3.28 15.43
N ALA A 61 8.06 -3.52 15.01
CA ALA A 61 8.91 -4.52 15.67
C ALA A 61 9.00 -4.23 17.17
N ASP A 62 8.77 -5.26 17.95
CA ASP A 62 8.80 -5.17 19.42
C ASP A 62 7.78 -4.20 20.02
N ARG A 63 6.77 -3.85 19.25
CA ARG A 63 5.68 -3.02 19.77
C ARG A 63 4.45 -3.90 20.02
N PRO A 64 3.66 -3.53 21.04
CA PRO A 64 2.48 -4.32 21.41
C PRO A 64 1.41 -4.10 20.37
N GLY A 65 1.13 -4.44 19.43
CA GLY A 65 0.09 -4.12 18.45
C GLY A 65 -1.29 -4.46 18.94
N VAL A 66 -2.25 -4.03 18.17
CA VAL A 66 -3.65 -4.40 18.36
C VAL A 66 -3.98 -5.43 17.29
N PRO A 67 -4.52 -6.58 17.64
CA PRO A 67 -4.85 -7.58 16.63
C PRO A 67 -5.72 -7.01 15.53
N GLY A 68 -5.34 -7.25 14.30
CA GLY A 68 -6.09 -6.78 13.14
C GLY A 68 -5.83 -5.34 12.74
N ALA A 69 -5.08 -4.56 13.54
CA ALA A 69 -4.86 -3.16 13.22
C ALA A 69 -4.03 -2.97 11.97
N ILE A 70 -2.99 -3.77 11.79
CA ILE A 70 -2.13 -3.66 10.61
C ILE A 70 -2.92 -4.05 9.36
N GLU A 71 -3.65 -5.14 9.45
CA GLU A 71 -4.44 -5.62 8.32
C GLU A 71 -5.49 -4.60 7.91
N ALA A 72 -6.14 -3.97 8.89
CA ALA A 72 -7.13 -2.95 8.61
C ALA A 72 -6.49 -1.73 7.96
N LEU A 73 -5.31 -1.33 8.44
CA LEU A 73 -4.60 -0.19 7.86
C LEU A 73 -4.19 -0.49 6.43
N VAL A 74 -3.66 -1.67 6.17
CA VAL A 74 -3.25 -2.04 4.81
C VAL A 74 -4.45 -2.07 3.88
N ALA A 75 -5.56 -2.63 4.34
CA ALA A 75 -6.78 -2.67 3.53
C ALA A 75 -7.29 -1.26 3.21
N ASP A 76 -7.21 -0.35 4.17
CA ASP A 76 -7.62 1.02 3.97
C ASP A 76 -6.74 1.73 2.94
N VAL A 77 -5.44 1.55 3.06
CA VAL A 77 -4.49 2.15 2.11
C VAL A 77 -4.72 1.59 0.71
N GLU A 78 -4.94 0.30 0.63
CA GLU A 78 -5.17 -0.36 -0.64
C GLU A 78 -6.44 0.15 -1.32
N ALA A 79 -7.52 0.27 -0.55
CA ALA A 79 -8.78 0.79 -1.08
C ALA A 79 -8.63 2.22 -1.56
N TRP A 80 -7.95 3.05 -0.77
CA TRP A 80 -7.70 4.43 -1.16
C TRP A 80 -6.87 4.50 -2.44
N ALA A 81 -5.85 3.66 -2.54
CA ALA A 81 -4.99 3.66 -3.72
C ALA A 81 -5.77 3.27 -4.98
N GLN A 82 -6.65 2.29 -4.85
CA GLN A 82 -7.45 1.87 -5.97
C GLN A 82 -8.45 2.94 -6.41
N GLU A 83 -8.99 3.69 -5.47
CA GLU A 83 -9.87 4.78 -5.80
C GLU A 83 -9.13 5.94 -6.45
N THR A 84 -7.90 6.16 -6.03
CA THR A 84 -7.08 7.26 -6.55
C THR A 84 -6.44 6.91 -7.88
N GLY A 85 -6.04 5.66 -8.03
CA GLY A 85 -5.29 5.19 -9.19
C GLY A 85 -5.91 5.54 -10.52
N PRO A 86 -5.28 5.17 -11.62
CA PRO A 86 -4.34 4.04 -11.74
C PRO A 86 -2.91 4.29 -11.27
N GLU A 87 -2.55 5.51 -10.99
CA GLU A 87 -1.21 5.80 -10.51
C GLU A 87 -1.26 6.59 -9.22
N VAL A 88 -0.50 6.16 -8.22
CA VAL A 88 -0.39 6.87 -6.95
C VAL A 88 1.08 7.11 -6.66
N SER A 89 1.38 8.16 -5.91
CA SER A 89 2.77 8.42 -5.56
C SER A 89 3.14 7.67 -4.30
N SER A 90 4.42 7.28 -4.20
CA SER A 90 4.90 6.61 -2.99
C SER A 90 4.82 7.53 -1.79
N ASP A 91 4.95 8.85 -2.00
CA ASP A 91 4.82 9.82 -0.91
C ASP A 91 3.41 9.85 -0.36
N ASP A 92 2.42 9.79 -1.21
CA ASP A 92 1.03 9.77 -0.76
C ASP A 92 0.68 8.49 -0.04
N ILE A 93 1.21 7.36 -0.52
CA ILE A 93 1.03 6.08 0.17
C ILE A 93 1.65 6.16 1.56
N GLY A 94 2.88 6.65 1.64
CA GLY A 94 3.56 6.79 2.93
C GLY A 94 2.81 7.69 3.88
N ARG A 95 2.26 8.78 3.39
CA ARG A 95 1.47 9.69 4.21
C ARG A 95 0.23 8.99 4.77
N ARG A 96 -0.42 8.21 3.94
CA ARG A 96 -1.60 7.46 4.35
C ARG A 96 -1.26 6.45 5.44
N VAL A 97 -0.14 5.76 5.26
CA VAL A 97 0.33 4.79 6.25
C VAL A 97 0.65 5.50 7.56
N LEU A 98 1.32 6.66 7.47
CA LEU A 98 1.67 7.42 8.66
C LEU A 98 0.45 7.89 9.43
N GLU A 99 -0.58 8.34 8.74
CA GLU A 99 -1.81 8.74 9.41
C GLU A 99 -2.42 7.60 10.20
N GLY A 100 -2.40 6.41 9.64
CA GLY A 100 -2.92 5.25 10.35
C GLY A 100 -2.03 4.80 11.49
N LEU A 101 -0.72 4.83 11.30
CA LEU A 101 0.21 4.43 12.35
C LEU A 101 0.16 5.36 13.55
N ARG A 102 -0.08 6.63 13.30
CA ARG A 102 -0.20 7.59 14.39
C ARG A 102 -1.25 7.16 15.41
N ASP A 103 -2.34 6.60 14.93
CA ASP A 103 -3.40 6.15 15.81
C ASP A 103 -3.12 4.80 16.45
N ILE A 104 -2.23 4.03 15.86
CA ILE A 104 -1.90 2.70 16.35
C ILE A 104 -0.76 2.72 17.35
N ASP A 105 0.34 3.38 17.00
CA ASP A 105 1.54 3.41 17.85
C ASP A 105 2.46 4.54 17.43
N GLU A 106 2.69 5.47 18.32
CA GLU A 106 3.53 6.64 18.02
C GLU A 106 4.97 6.28 17.69
N ILE A 107 5.50 5.26 18.34
CA ILE A 107 6.88 4.84 18.05
C ILE A 107 6.98 4.25 16.66
N ALA A 108 6.00 3.43 16.29
CA ALA A 108 5.96 2.89 14.94
C ALA A 108 5.82 4.02 13.91
N TYR A 109 5.01 5.02 14.23
CA TYR A 109 4.88 6.19 13.37
C TYR A 109 6.24 6.84 13.15
N LEU A 110 6.99 7.10 14.24
CA LEU A 110 8.30 7.74 14.11
C LEU A 110 9.29 6.90 13.34
N ARG A 111 9.27 5.59 13.55
CA ARG A 111 10.16 4.69 12.81
C ARG A 111 9.85 4.70 11.32
N PHE A 112 8.58 4.62 10.99
CA PHE A 112 8.18 4.63 9.59
C PHE A 112 8.50 5.99 8.96
N ALA A 113 8.22 7.08 9.68
CA ALA A 113 8.49 8.42 9.19
C ALA A 113 9.98 8.62 8.92
N SER A 114 10.85 8.06 9.77
CA SER A 114 12.27 8.24 9.61
C SER A 114 12.79 7.64 8.31
N VAL A 115 12.20 6.53 7.89
CA VAL A 115 12.58 5.91 6.63
C VAL A 115 11.92 6.61 5.46
N HIS A 116 10.62 6.85 5.57
CA HIS A 116 9.85 7.45 4.48
C HIS A 116 10.30 8.88 4.17
N LYS A 117 10.57 9.66 5.21
CA LYS A 117 10.99 11.05 5.06
C LYS A 117 12.51 11.21 5.04
N GLU A 118 13.22 10.10 5.11
CA GLU A 118 14.69 10.10 5.02
C GLU A 118 15.33 11.02 6.05
N PHE A 119 15.00 10.78 7.32
CA PHE A 119 15.59 11.55 8.40
C PHE A 119 17.11 11.40 8.39
N SER A 120 17.80 12.49 8.61
CA SER A 120 19.26 12.49 8.59
C SER A 120 19.87 12.80 9.96
N ASP A 121 19.12 13.42 10.85
CA ASP A 121 19.65 13.73 12.18
C ASP A 121 18.52 13.85 13.21
N ALA A 122 18.90 14.14 14.43
CA ALA A 122 17.96 14.20 15.54
C ALA A 122 16.93 15.32 15.40
N SER A 123 17.26 16.38 14.70
CA SER A 123 16.30 17.47 14.54
C SER A 123 15.09 17.07 13.72
N ASP A 124 15.27 16.12 12.80
CA ASP A 124 14.15 15.60 12.04
C ASP A 124 13.17 14.86 12.94
N PHE A 125 13.70 14.06 13.88
CA PHE A 125 12.87 13.38 14.86
C PHE A 125 12.14 14.36 15.77
N HIS A 126 12.83 15.41 16.21
CA HIS A 126 12.21 16.41 17.06
C HIS A 126 11.04 17.09 16.36
N ARG A 127 11.20 17.37 15.08
CA ARG A 127 10.13 17.96 14.30
C ARG A 127 8.91 17.06 14.20
N GLU A 128 9.14 15.77 13.97
CA GLU A 128 8.03 14.83 13.89
C GLU A 128 7.36 14.63 15.25
N MET A 129 8.14 14.60 16.32
CA MET A 129 7.58 14.48 17.65
C MET A 129 6.72 15.68 17.99
N ALA A 130 7.16 16.87 17.62
CA ALA A 130 6.38 18.08 17.84
C ALA A 130 5.06 18.04 17.09
N ALA A 131 5.08 17.51 15.87
CA ALA A 131 3.87 17.36 15.07
C ALA A 131 2.89 16.38 15.72
N LEU A 132 3.41 15.32 16.33
CA LEU A 132 2.57 14.37 17.05
C LEU A 132 1.94 15.01 18.28
N ASP A 133 2.73 15.77 19.03
CA ASP A 133 2.25 16.45 20.23
C ASP A 133 1.13 17.44 19.88
N ILE A 134 1.31 18.19 18.83
CA ILE A 134 0.28 19.13 18.37
C ILE A 134 -0.98 18.37 17.99
N GLY A 135 -0.80 17.25 17.28
CA GLY A 135 -1.93 16.42 16.90
C GLY A 135 -2.67 15.87 18.09
N ASP A 136 -1.94 15.43 19.10
CA ASP A 136 -2.55 14.90 20.31
C ASP A 136 -3.32 16.01 21.06
N ALA A 137 -2.75 17.19 21.12
CA ALA A 137 -3.43 18.31 21.76
C ALA A 137 -4.74 18.65 21.04
N ASP A 138 -4.74 18.60 19.72
CA ASP A 138 -5.93 18.84 18.95
C ASP A 138 -6.93 17.72 19.10
N GLY A 139 -6.47 16.52 19.30
CA GLY A 139 -7.31 15.36 19.46
C GLY A 139 -7.87 15.21 20.87
N ALA A 140 -7.36 15.94 21.78
CA ALA A 140 -7.80 15.86 23.18
C ALA A 140 -9.13 16.62 23.41
#